data_6942f9a9d172659b1f9a392184b1e764
#
_entry.id   6942f9a9d172659b1f9a392184b1e764
#
_cell.length_a   1.000
_cell.length_b   1.000
_cell.length_c   1.000
_cell.angle_alpha   90.00
_cell.angle_beta   90.00
_cell.angle_gamma   90.00
#
_symmetry.space_group_name_H-M   'P 1'
#
loop_
_entity.id
_entity.type
_entity.pdbx_description
1 polymer ?
#
loop_
_entity_poly.entity_id
_entity_poly.type
_entity_poly.pdbx_seq_one_letter_code
_entity_poly.pdbx_strand_id
1 'polypeptide(L)'
;MVKDIIDNTIKNLKNNNIKNLNDVIKTKKNLVCFSDKFKKIENETKNFLRNKMYNNKEVLKKNNKGQKIIIKLFEEISKKPKKYLIIDKNFNKFRNISDYISGMTDRFAINIYNSIK
;
A
#
# COMPACT_ATOMS: atom_id res chain seq x y z
N MET A 1 -3.95 0.65 22.13
CA MET A 1 -3.29 0.03 20.96
C MET A 1 -1.77 0.30 20.98
N VAL A 2 -1.30 1.56 20.87
CA VAL A 2 0.15 1.85 20.81
C VAL A 2 0.91 1.31 22.04
N LYS A 3 0.44 1.57 23.25
CA LYS A 3 1.05 1.05 24.47
C LYS A 3 1.11 -0.48 24.48
N ASP A 4 0.04 -1.16 24.09
CA ASP A 4 0.00 -2.63 24.06
C ASP A 4 1.04 -3.23 23.11
N ILE A 5 1.18 -2.67 21.91
CA ILE A 5 2.17 -3.19 20.93
C ILE A 5 3.61 -2.95 21.42
N ILE A 6 3.87 -1.83 22.08
CA ILE A 6 5.19 -1.55 22.67
C ILE A 6 5.49 -2.54 23.80
N ASP A 7 4.59 -2.66 24.77
CA ASP A 7 4.77 -3.52 25.93
C ASP A 7 4.93 -4.99 25.51
N ASN A 8 4.10 -5.45 24.56
CA ASN A 8 4.18 -6.81 24.04
C ASN A 8 5.45 -7.05 23.21
N THR A 9 5.91 -6.06 22.45
CA THR A 9 7.19 -6.15 21.72
C THR A 9 8.37 -6.28 22.68
N ILE A 10 8.42 -5.45 23.73
CA ILE A 10 9.46 -5.54 24.78
C ILE A 10 9.46 -6.93 25.43
N LYS A 11 8.27 -7.46 25.75
CA LYS A 11 8.12 -8.82 26.29
C LYS A 11 8.64 -9.88 25.31
N ASN A 12 8.32 -9.76 24.03
CA ASN A 12 8.76 -10.69 23.00
C ASN A 12 10.29 -10.65 22.81
N LEU A 13 10.90 -9.46 22.83
CA LEU A 13 12.35 -9.32 22.78
C LEU A 13 13.04 -10.03 23.95
N LYS A 14 12.53 -9.84 25.17
CA LYS A 14 13.05 -10.50 26.38
C LYS A 14 12.87 -12.03 26.31
N ASN A 15 11.67 -12.50 25.94
CA ASN A 15 11.35 -13.93 25.89
C ASN A 15 12.15 -14.71 24.83
N ASN A 16 12.58 -14.03 23.76
CA ASN A 16 13.39 -14.64 22.70
C ASN A 16 14.89 -14.30 22.84
N ASN A 17 15.32 -13.70 23.97
CA ASN A 17 16.71 -13.34 24.26
C ASN A 17 17.37 -12.48 23.15
N ILE A 18 16.59 -11.57 22.54
CA ILE A 18 17.07 -10.68 21.48
C ILE A 18 17.94 -9.59 22.10
N LYS A 19 19.22 -9.54 21.73
CA LYS A 19 20.20 -8.56 22.25
C LYS A 19 20.73 -7.62 21.18
N ASN A 20 20.71 -8.05 19.91
CA ASN A 20 21.25 -7.29 18.79
C ASN A 20 20.46 -7.56 17.50
N LEU A 21 20.81 -6.83 16.43
CA LEU A 21 20.17 -6.94 15.13
C LEU A 21 20.26 -8.35 14.51
N ASN A 22 21.40 -9.02 14.71
CA ASN A 22 21.58 -10.37 14.17
C ASN A 22 20.60 -11.37 14.78
N ASP A 23 20.25 -11.21 16.07
CA ASP A 23 19.26 -12.05 16.75
C ASP A 23 17.87 -11.82 16.15
N VAL A 24 17.54 -10.56 15.81
CA VAL A 24 16.28 -10.21 15.11
C VAL A 24 16.22 -10.89 13.74
N ILE A 25 17.29 -10.81 12.95
CA ILE A 25 17.35 -11.41 11.60
C ILE A 25 17.25 -12.95 11.66
N LYS A 26 17.86 -13.57 12.65
CA LYS A 26 17.85 -15.05 12.82
C LYS A 26 16.50 -15.57 13.34
N THR A 27 15.72 -14.75 14.04
CA THR A 27 14.44 -15.20 14.57
C THR A 27 13.38 -15.31 13.46
N LYS A 28 12.67 -16.43 13.41
CA LYS A 28 11.55 -16.62 12.49
C LYS A 28 10.21 -16.16 13.08
N LYS A 29 10.23 -15.62 14.30
CA LYS A 29 9.02 -15.19 15.01
C LYS A 29 8.73 -13.70 14.75
N ASN A 30 7.46 -13.37 14.66
CA ASN A 30 7.05 -11.99 14.61
C ASN A 30 7.19 -11.35 16.00
N LEU A 31 8.21 -10.51 16.17
CA LEU A 31 8.51 -9.86 17.45
C LEU A 31 7.58 -8.69 17.74
N VAL A 32 7.16 -7.96 16.69
CA VAL A 32 6.29 -6.79 16.80
C VAL A 32 4.85 -7.23 16.55
N CYS A 33 4.09 -7.43 17.59
CA CYS A 33 2.68 -7.81 17.48
C CYS A 33 1.88 -7.37 18.72
N PHE A 34 0.58 -7.27 18.56
CA PHE A 34 -0.33 -7.06 19.68
C PHE A 34 -0.34 -8.25 20.63
N SER A 35 -0.67 -8.00 21.90
CA SER A 35 -1.02 -9.07 22.85
C SER A 35 -2.26 -9.86 22.35
N ASP A 36 -2.44 -11.07 22.82
CA ASP A 36 -3.56 -11.91 22.39
C ASP A 36 -4.93 -11.27 22.71
N LYS A 37 -5.00 -10.51 23.81
CA LYS A 37 -6.18 -9.71 24.15
C LYS A 37 -6.49 -8.67 23.08
N PHE A 38 -5.48 -7.94 22.61
CA PHE A 38 -5.67 -6.89 21.60
C PHE A 38 -5.84 -7.44 20.18
N LYS A 39 -5.27 -8.60 19.85
CA LYS A 39 -5.51 -9.27 18.56
C LYS A 39 -6.99 -9.53 18.29
N LYS A 40 -7.74 -9.91 19.35
CA LYS A 40 -9.19 -10.11 19.21
C LYS A 40 -9.90 -8.81 18.84
N ILE A 41 -9.60 -7.72 19.56
CA ILE A 41 -10.16 -6.39 19.29
C ILE A 41 -9.75 -5.90 17.89
N GLU A 42 -8.48 -6.10 17.51
CA GLU A 42 -7.97 -5.74 16.18
C GLU A 42 -8.76 -6.46 15.07
N ASN A 43 -8.96 -7.76 15.21
CA ASN A 43 -9.68 -8.55 14.22
C ASN A 43 -11.17 -8.13 14.12
N GLU A 44 -11.83 -7.89 15.24
CA GLU A 44 -13.20 -7.38 15.26
C GLU A 44 -13.30 -6.01 14.59
N THR A 45 -12.36 -5.10 14.89
CA THR A 45 -12.28 -3.78 14.27
C THR A 45 -12.04 -3.87 12.76
N LYS A 46 -11.09 -4.71 12.32
CA LYS A 46 -10.80 -4.94 10.89
C LYS A 46 -12.04 -5.49 10.16
N ASN A 47 -12.73 -6.44 10.74
CA ASN A 47 -13.94 -7.02 10.15
C ASN A 47 -15.07 -5.98 10.06
N PHE A 48 -15.26 -5.18 11.09
CA PHE A 48 -16.23 -4.09 11.08
C PHE A 48 -15.92 -3.08 9.97
N LEU A 49 -14.68 -2.59 9.90
CA LEU A 49 -14.27 -1.64 8.87
C LEU A 49 -14.39 -2.22 7.46
N ARG A 50 -13.99 -3.48 7.27
CA ARG A 50 -14.13 -4.16 5.97
C ARG A 50 -15.58 -4.19 5.52
N ASN A 51 -16.49 -4.61 6.40
CA ASN A 51 -17.90 -4.81 6.05
C ASN A 51 -18.68 -3.50 5.94
N LYS A 52 -18.44 -2.54 6.83
CA LYS A 52 -19.22 -1.31 6.90
C LYS A 52 -18.64 -0.14 6.12
N MET A 53 -17.32 -0.10 5.95
CA MET A 53 -16.63 1.00 5.29
C MET A 53 -16.08 0.59 3.93
N TYR A 54 -15.10 -0.31 3.88
CA TYR A 54 -14.41 -0.62 2.63
C TYR A 54 -15.30 -1.30 1.58
N ASN A 55 -16.24 -2.14 1.99
CA ASN A 55 -17.21 -2.80 1.10
C ASN A 55 -18.50 -1.98 0.91
N ASN A 56 -18.55 -0.74 1.39
CA ASN A 56 -19.69 0.14 1.13
C ASN A 56 -19.79 0.44 -0.37
N LYS A 57 -21.01 0.36 -0.91
CA LYS A 57 -21.27 0.56 -2.36
C LYS A 57 -20.78 1.90 -2.89
N GLU A 58 -20.89 2.98 -2.11
CA GLU A 58 -20.41 4.31 -2.51
C GLU A 58 -18.88 4.37 -2.55
N VAL A 59 -18.20 3.77 -1.56
CA VAL A 59 -16.73 3.71 -1.52
C VAL A 59 -16.22 2.88 -2.69
N LEU A 60 -16.82 1.71 -2.93
CA LEU A 60 -16.47 0.86 -4.07
C LEU A 60 -16.69 1.56 -5.41
N LYS A 61 -17.79 2.33 -5.56
CA LYS A 61 -18.04 3.11 -6.77
C LYS A 61 -16.96 4.15 -7.03
N LYS A 62 -16.49 4.85 -5.99
CA LYS A 62 -15.39 5.83 -6.10
C LYS A 62 -14.06 5.14 -6.43
N ASN A 63 -13.75 4.04 -5.74
CA ASN A 63 -12.53 3.28 -5.98
C ASN A 63 -12.49 2.70 -7.41
N ASN A 64 -13.60 2.14 -7.89
CA ASN A 64 -13.71 1.62 -9.26
C ASN A 64 -13.54 2.73 -10.31
N LYS A 65 -14.01 3.95 -10.02
CA LYS A 65 -13.76 5.12 -10.90
C LYS A 65 -12.26 5.45 -10.95
N GLY A 66 -11.61 5.52 -9.80
CA GLY A 66 -10.14 5.74 -9.72
C GLY A 66 -9.36 4.66 -10.46
N GLN A 67 -9.72 3.38 -10.25
CA GLN A 67 -9.09 2.26 -10.94
C GLN A 67 -9.19 2.37 -12.47
N LYS A 68 -10.37 2.73 -13.00
CA LYS A 68 -10.56 2.95 -14.45
C LYS A 68 -9.67 4.08 -14.98
N ILE A 69 -9.47 5.14 -14.21
CA ILE A 69 -8.57 6.24 -14.58
C ILE A 69 -7.13 5.71 -14.71
N ILE A 70 -6.64 4.99 -13.70
CA ILE A 70 -5.27 4.44 -13.68
C ILE A 70 -5.05 3.48 -14.86
N ILE A 71 -5.97 2.57 -15.11
CA ILE A 71 -5.88 1.62 -16.24
C ILE A 71 -5.79 2.39 -17.57
N LYS A 72 -6.66 3.38 -17.77
CA LYS A 72 -6.67 4.18 -19.00
C LYS A 72 -5.39 4.99 -19.19
N LEU A 73 -4.86 5.58 -18.12
CA LEU A 73 -3.58 6.27 -18.14
C LEU A 73 -2.44 5.32 -18.53
N PHE A 74 -2.39 4.15 -17.91
CA PHE A 74 -1.37 3.14 -18.21
C PHE A 74 -1.41 2.70 -19.68
N GLU A 75 -2.59 2.44 -20.22
CA GLU A 75 -2.79 2.08 -21.63
C GLU A 75 -2.32 3.19 -22.58
N GLU A 76 -2.72 4.44 -22.33
CA GLU A 76 -2.36 5.58 -23.20
C GLU A 76 -0.87 5.88 -23.15
N ILE A 77 -0.26 5.90 -21.96
CA ILE A 77 1.17 6.13 -21.82
C ILE A 77 1.96 4.97 -22.46
N SER A 78 1.44 3.73 -22.36
CA SER A 78 2.04 2.57 -23.03
C SER A 78 2.04 2.66 -24.55
N LYS A 79 1.03 3.31 -25.14
CA LYS A 79 0.94 3.54 -26.58
C LYS A 79 1.90 4.64 -27.05
N LYS A 80 2.04 5.70 -26.25
CA LYS A 80 2.81 6.90 -26.61
C LYS A 80 3.79 7.31 -25.49
N PRO A 81 4.75 6.43 -25.10
CA PRO A 81 5.60 6.69 -23.94
C PRO A 81 6.45 7.95 -24.08
N LYS A 82 6.96 8.24 -25.27
CA LYS A 82 7.77 9.44 -25.56
C LYS A 82 7.06 10.76 -25.27
N LYS A 83 5.72 10.78 -25.26
CA LYS A 83 4.93 11.99 -24.94
C LYS A 83 4.98 12.32 -23.45
N TYR A 84 5.19 11.34 -22.59
CA TYR A 84 5.04 11.46 -21.14
C TYR A 84 6.34 11.20 -20.38
N LEU A 85 7.25 10.41 -20.96
CA LEU A 85 8.44 9.88 -20.29
C LEU A 85 9.70 10.20 -21.08
N ILE A 86 10.81 10.41 -20.36
CA ILE A 86 12.15 10.44 -20.93
C ILE A 86 12.59 9.00 -21.17
N ILE A 87 13.02 8.70 -22.39
CA ILE A 87 13.47 7.38 -22.77
C ILE A 87 15.00 7.42 -22.87
N ASP A 88 15.66 6.80 -21.93
CA ASP A 88 17.13 6.64 -21.87
C ASP A 88 17.54 5.17 -22.12
N LYS A 89 18.87 4.90 -21.98
CA LYS A 89 19.43 3.56 -22.16
C LYS A 89 18.92 2.52 -21.16
N ASN A 90 18.44 2.95 -19.99
CA ASN A 90 17.94 2.09 -18.90
C ASN A 90 16.41 2.02 -18.88
N PHE A 91 15.74 2.46 -19.96
CA PHE A 91 14.29 2.53 -20.00
C PHE A 91 13.64 1.16 -19.92
N ASN A 92 12.98 0.88 -18.81
CA ASN A 92 12.09 -0.24 -18.65
C ASN A 92 10.64 0.26 -18.77
N LYS A 93 9.99 -0.04 -19.89
CA LYS A 93 8.68 0.51 -20.25
C LYS A 93 7.66 0.42 -19.13
N PHE A 94 7.40 -0.77 -18.62
CA PHE A 94 6.34 -0.96 -17.62
C PHE A 94 6.70 -0.36 -16.27
N ARG A 95 7.96 -0.49 -15.86
CA ARG A 95 8.46 0.09 -14.62
C ARG A 95 8.37 1.62 -14.65
N ASN A 96 8.91 2.25 -15.69
CA ASN A 96 8.91 3.71 -15.79
C ASN A 96 7.49 4.30 -15.88
N ILE A 97 6.55 3.60 -16.56
CA ILE A 97 5.14 4.01 -16.60
C ILE A 97 4.51 3.92 -15.20
N SER A 98 4.76 2.81 -14.48
CA SER A 98 4.23 2.64 -13.13
C SER A 98 4.77 3.70 -12.17
N ASP A 99 6.07 3.97 -12.21
CA ASP A 99 6.72 4.98 -11.37
C ASP A 99 6.18 6.39 -11.70
N TYR A 100 5.98 6.71 -12.98
CA TYR A 100 5.39 7.98 -13.41
C TYR A 100 3.96 8.16 -12.91
N ILE A 101 3.10 7.15 -13.05
CA ILE A 101 1.71 7.20 -12.57
C ILE A 101 1.68 7.27 -11.04
N SER A 102 2.53 6.52 -10.35
CA SER A 102 2.61 6.53 -8.88
C SER A 102 3.05 7.89 -8.32
N GLY A 103 3.84 8.65 -9.08
CA GLY A 103 4.26 10.00 -8.71
C GLY A 103 3.21 11.10 -8.99
N MET A 104 2.08 10.77 -9.62
CA MET A 104 1.02 11.75 -9.89
C MET A 104 0.20 12.05 -8.63
N THR A 105 -0.21 13.30 -8.49
CA THR A 105 -1.33 13.64 -7.61
C THR A 105 -2.65 13.23 -8.26
N ASP A 106 -3.69 12.96 -7.47
CA ASP A 106 -5.03 12.61 -7.98
C ASP A 106 -5.54 13.64 -9.00
N ARG A 107 -5.35 14.93 -8.70
CA ARG A 107 -5.77 16.02 -9.57
C ARG A 107 -5.06 15.99 -10.92
N PHE A 108 -3.76 15.72 -10.92
CA PHE A 108 -2.96 15.65 -12.14
C PHE A 108 -3.37 14.42 -12.99
N ALA A 109 -3.56 13.27 -12.36
CA ALA A 109 -4.03 12.06 -13.02
C ALA A 109 -5.41 12.26 -13.70
N ILE A 110 -6.35 12.91 -13.00
CA ILE A 110 -7.68 13.22 -13.53
C ILE A 110 -7.59 14.20 -14.72
N ASN A 111 -6.74 15.22 -14.64
CA ASN A 111 -6.55 16.18 -15.73
C ASN A 111 -6.01 15.52 -16.99
N ILE A 112 -4.98 14.68 -16.87
CA ILE A 112 -4.45 13.91 -18.00
C ILE A 112 -5.53 12.97 -18.55
N TYR A 113 -6.24 12.23 -17.69
CA TYR A 113 -7.33 11.36 -18.13
C TYR A 113 -8.40 12.10 -18.94
N ASN A 114 -8.77 13.30 -18.52
CA ASN A 114 -9.75 14.12 -19.24
C ASN A 114 -9.22 14.64 -20.59
N SER A 115 -7.91 14.85 -20.72
CA SER A 115 -7.27 15.28 -21.97
C SER A 115 -7.08 14.15 -22.98
N ILE A 116 -7.20 12.87 -22.56
CA ILE A 116 -7.09 11.70 -23.41
C ILE A 116 -8.41 11.35 -24.12
N LYS A 117 -9.52 11.87 -23.60
CA LYS A 117 -10.82 11.74 -24.27
C LYS A 117 -10.82 12.56 -25.55
#